data_ed921d2b9ede322ad3c3cbacfabf38ec
#
_entry.id   ed921d2b9ede322ad3c3cbacfabf38ec
#
_cell.length_a   1.000
_cell.length_b   1.000
_cell.length_c   1.000
_cell.angle_alpha   90.00
_cell.angle_beta   90.00
_cell.angle_gamma   90.00
#
_symmetry.space_group_name_H-M   'P 1'
#
loop_
_entity.id
_entity.type
_entity.pdbx_description
1 polymer ?
#
loop_
_entity_poly.entity_id
_entity_poly.type
_entity_poly.pdbx_seq_one_letter_code
_entity_poly.pdbx_strand_id
1 'polypeptide(L)'
;LYLYRDADYGITLAARGTSLGADNGVGLAMMLTLMTTPELLHPPLEFLFTVEEESGLWGARKFDYTQIRARHMINMDSGDADMMCVCSTGAVHNRFHMTYKTVPHRGTVYSGTIGGLLGGHSGNDIAKGRANAISLLGEFLEKLTGCENAWLIDADVQESQGIPDQATVRLCVENGEAEKQLRQLADMLQKSWRSAYRAAGEDNIALRLEQVEEEALVHDCISCEDLRKIGALLQGIPYGVIEYGGKNQSIPFCTGCTSRFCVKENVCQLWFSVRSLSEALKWDTEKSVKELASQLGADVEILDQYPGWPYRTDSPMQELCKKLFQEMYGEEIKIEYGQGGCEPGIIIDKLPDMDALGLAPTSRGAHTTRERFYIE
;
A
#
# COMPACT_ATOMS: atom_id res chain seq x y z
N LEU A 1 -14.53 22.59 -13.85
CA LEU A 1 -15.57 21.57 -13.63
C LEU A 1 -16.45 21.47 -14.87
N TYR A 2 -16.97 20.28 -15.15
CA TYR A 2 -17.97 20.05 -16.19
C TYR A 2 -18.85 18.86 -15.87
N LEU A 3 -20.06 18.89 -16.36
CA LEU A 3 -21.01 17.77 -16.28
C LEU A 3 -21.09 17.06 -17.63
N TYR A 4 -21.21 15.75 -17.59
CA TYR A 4 -21.51 14.94 -18.77
C TYR A 4 -22.40 13.74 -18.37
N ARG A 5 -22.98 13.05 -19.34
CA ARG A 5 -23.72 11.82 -19.09
C ARG A 5 -22.80 10.62 -19.33
N ASP A 6 -22.55 9.89 -18.26
CA ASP A 6 -21.88 8.60 -18.31
C ASP A 6 -22.88 7.51 -18.73
N ALA A 7 -22.40 6.45 -19.42
CA ALA A 7 -23.26 5.39 -19.89
C ALA A 7 -23.80 4.49 -18.76
N ASP A 8 -22.99 4.29 -17.74
CA ASP A 8 -23.28 3.36 -16.65
C ASP A 8 -23.80 4.07 -15.40
N TYR A 9 -23.42 5.34 -15.18
CA TYR A 9 -23.62 6.07 -13.94
C TYR A 9 -24.44 7.36 -14.07
N GLY A 10 -25.00 7.68 -15.25
CA GLY A 10 -25.84 8.84 -15.42
C GLY A 10 -25.11 10.18 -15.40
N ILE A 11 -25.63 11.17 -14.67
CA ILE A 11 -25.03 12.51 -14.61
C ILE A 11 -23.77 12.49 -13.77
N THR A 12 -22.66 12.86 -14.39
CA THR A 12 -21.31 12.75 -13.81
C THR A 12 -20.64 14.12 -13.80
N LEU A 13 -20.04 14.48 -12.65
CA LEU A 13 -19.21 15.65 -12.47
C LEU A 13 -17.72 15.25 -12.60
N ALA A 14 -16.95 16.06 -13.32
CA ALA A 14 -15.50 15.87 -13.50
C ALA A 14 -14.75 17.20 -13.57
N ALA A 15 -13.43 17.14 -13.40
CA ALA A 15 -12.50 18.27 -13.61
C ALA A 15 -11.63 18.05 -14.84
N ARG A 16 -11.10 19.13 -15.43
CA ARG A 16 -10.13 19.07 -16.55
C ARG A 16 -8.74 19.38 -16.03
N GLY A 17 -7.81 18.46 -16.24
CA GLY A 17 -6.38 18.67 -15.97
C GLY A 17 -5.99 18.62 -14.48
N THR A 18 -6.94 18.38 -13.58
CA THR A 18 -6.73 18.24 -12.15
C THR A 18 -7.60 17.11 -11.59
N SER A 19 -7.33 16.64 -10.36
CA SER A 19 -8.32 15.91 -9.58
C SER A 19 -9.56 16.77 -9.36
N LEU A 20 -10.69 16.14 -9.11
CA LEU A 20 -11.97 16.81 -8.86
C LEU A 20 -12.07 17.35 -7.42
N GLY A 21 -11.51 16.62 -6.46
CA GLY A 21 -11.68 16.85 -5.02
C GLY A 21 -13.07 16.42 -4.52
N ALA A 22 -13.70 15.45 -5.20
CA ALA A 22 -14.95 14.84 -4.73
C ALA A 22 -14.72 14.05 -3.44
N ASP A 23 -13.54 13.50 -3.32
CA ASP A 23 -12.93 12.90 -2.14
C ASP A 23 -12.17 14.02 -1.36
N ASN A 24 -12.71 14.57 -0.21
CA ASN A 24 -14.09 14.36 0.23
C ASN A 24 -14.93 15.65 0.15
N GLY A 25 -14.82 16.42 -0.92
CA GLY A 25 -15.60 17.66 -1.13
C GLY A 25 -17.11 17.44 -1.15
N VAL A 26 -17.57 16.24 -1.52
CA VAL A 26 -19.01 15.93 -1.53
C VAL A 26 -19.53 15.70 -0.11
N GLY A 27 -18.81 14.99 0.75
CA GLY A 27 -19.14 14.87 2.16
C GLY A 27 -19.21 16.22 2.86
N LEU A 28 -18.25 17.11 2.58
CA LEU A 28 -18.28 18.51 3.05
C LEU A 28 -19.55 19.23 2.59
N ALA A 29 -19.93 19.13 1.32
CA ALA A 29 -21.12 19.77 0.77
C ALA A 29 -22.40 19.24 1.43
N MET A 30 -22.49 17.94 1.69
CA MET A 30 -23.62 17.32 2.39
C MET A 30 -23.74 17.84 3.83
N MET A 31 -22.63 17.90 4.59
CA MET A 31 -22.62 18.43 5.95
C MET A 31 -23.02 19.92 5.98
N LEU A 32 -22.49 20.73 5.07
CA LEU A 32 -22.87 22.15 4.95
C LEU A 32 -24.35 22.32 4.60
N THR A 33 -24.93 21.46 3.76
CA THR A 33 -26.34 21.47 3.44
C THR A 33 -27.19 21.19 4.69
N LEU A 34 -26.83 20.20 5.50
CA LEU A 34 -27.51 19.92 6.77
C LEU A 34 -27.46 21.13 7.73
N MET A 35 -26.29 21.79 7.81
CA MET A 35 -26.11 22.97 8.68
C MET A 35 -26.95 24.18 8.23
N THR A 36 -27.23 24.32 6.96
CA THR A 36 -27.83 25.52 6.36
C THR A 36 -29.32 25.33 5.95
N THR A 37 -29.89 24.15 6.17
CA THR A 37 -31.26 23.82 5.80
C THR A 37 -32.11 23.55 7.08
N PRO A 38 -32.64 24.59 7.73
CA PRO A 38 -33.32 24.46 9.02
C PRO A 38 -34.62 23.66 8.98
N GLU A 39 -35.18 23.41 7.78
CA GLU A 39 -36.38 22.62 7.57
C GLU A 39 -36.13 21.11 7.68
N LEU A 40 -34.87 20.68 7.62
CA LEU A 40 -34.52 19.27 7.79
C LEU A 40 -34.61 18.88 9.27
N LEU A 41 -35.42 17.86 9.55
CA LEU A 41 -35.51 17.29 10.89
C LEU A 41 -34.26 16.45 11.19
N HIS A 42 -33.54 16.81 12.23
CA HIS A 42 -32.36 16.07 12.69
C HIS A 42 -32.24 16.15 14.22
N PRO A 43 -31.58 15.16 14.87
CA PRO A 43 -31.17 15.27 16.27
C PRO A 43 -30.11 16.36 16.43
N PRO A 44 -29.66 16.69 17.65
CA PRO A 44 -28.49 17.52 17.85
C PRO A 44 -27.30 16.92 17.11
N LEU A 45 -26.63 17.72 16.27
CA LEU A 45 -25.48 17.32 15.45
C LEU A 45 -24.24 18.10 15.86
N GLU A 46 -23.10 17.43 15.81
CA GLU A 46 -21.77 18.02 15.86
C GLU A 46 -21.11 17.75 14.52
N PHE A 47 -20.54 18.77 13.89
CA PHE A 47 -19.84 18.66 12.62
C PHE A 47 -18.34 18.84 12.85
N LEU A 48 -17.56 17.82 12.54
CA LEU A 48 -16.10 17.86 12.62
C LEU A 48 -15.52 17.92 11.21
N PHE A 49 -14.82 19.02 10.91
CA PHE A 49 -14.07 19.22 9.68
C PHE A 49 -12.59 19.21 10.03
N THR A 50 -11.86 18.30 9.46
CA THR A 50 -10.42 18.14 9.69
C THR A 50 -9.62 18.69 8.52
N VAL A 51 -8.31 18.78 8.69
CA VAL A 51 -7.36 19.20 7.66
C VAL A 51 -6.29 18.15 7.49
N GLU A 52 -5.65 18.12 6.31
CA GLU A 52 -4.52 17.24 6.02
C GLU A 52 -4.84 15.74 6.23
N GLU A 53 -6.04 15.30 5.83
CA GLU A 53 -6.41 13.90 5.86
C GLU A 53 -5.46 13.09 4.98
N GLU A 54 -5.33 13.46 3.71
CA GLU A 54 -4.54 12.82 2.66
C GLU A 54 -3.03 12.73 2.94
N SER A 55 -2.53 13.60 3.79
CA SER A 55 -1.11 13.66 4.15
C SER A 55 -0.76 12.91 5.45
N GLY A 56 -1.73 12.22 6.07
CA GLY A 56 -1.50 11.41 7.28
C GLY A 56 -2.45 11.67 8.43
N LEU A 57 -3.69 12.07 8.17
CA LEU A 57 -4.76 12.26 9.18
C LEU A 57 -4.40 13.32 10.25
N TRP A 58 -3.59 14.33 9.90
CA TRP A 58 -2.98 15.23 10.89
C TRP A 58 -4.01 16.06 11.66
N GLY A 59 -5.10 16.48 11.02
CA GLY A 59 -6.18 17.20 11.68
C GLY A 59 -6.84 16.34 12.76
N ALA A 60 -7.20 15.11 12.42
CA ALA A 60 -7.79 14.16 13.35
C ALA A 60 -6.82 13.81 14.50
N ARG A 61 -5.54 13.57 14.22
CA ARG A 61 -4.53 13.24 15.24
C ARG A 61 -4.33 14.33 16.30
N LYS A 62 -4.49 15.62 15.91
CA LYS A 62 -4.19 16.77 16.76
C LYS A 62 -5.42 17.41 17.40
N PHE A 63 -6.63 16.98 17.00
CA PHE A 63 -7.86 17.54 17.53
C PHE A 63 -8.05 17.21 19.01
N ASP A 64 -8.62 18.17 19.76
CA ASP A 64 -8.99 17.99 21.17
C ASP A 64 -10.39 17.37 21.28
N TYR A 65 -10.45 16.07 21.39
CA TYR A 65 -11.70 15.30 21.47
C TYR A 65 -12.51 15.48 22.75
N THR A 66 -11.98 16.18 23.75
CA THR A 66 -12.77 16.56 24.95
C THR A 66 -13.96 17.47 24.62
N GLN A 67 -13.95 18.10 23.46
CA GLN A 67 -15.02 18.95 22.95
C GLN A 67 -16.18 18.15 22.32
N ILE A 68 -15.99 16.90 21.96
CA ILE A 68 -17.00 16.05 21.32
C ILE A 68 -17.85 15.36 22.36
N ARG A 69 -19.18 15.59 22.29
CA ARG A 69 -20.20 14.97 23.15
C ARG A 69 -20.89 13.79 22.47
N ALA A 70 -20.97 13.80 21.15
CA ALA A 70 -21.55 12.73 20.36
C ALA A 70 -20.89 11.38 20.67
N ARG A 71 -21.65 10.31 20.58
CA ARG A 71 -21.20 8.92 20.68
C ARG A 71 -21.66 8.07 19.51
N HIS A 72 -22.26 8.72 18.51
CA HIS A 72 -22.62 8.13 17.24
C HIS A 72 -21.99 8.97 16.14
N MET A 73 -21.30 8.35 15.21
CA MET A 73 -20.55 9.03 14.15
C MET A 73 -20.89 8.46 12.78
N ILE A 74 -21.15 9.34 11.84
CA ILE A 74 -21.16 9.01 10.41
C ILE A 74 -19.93 9.66 9.79
N ASN A 75 -19.00 8.84 9.34
CA ASN A 75 -17.89 9.29 8.51
C ASN A 75 -18.38 9.40 7.06
N MET A 76 -18.15 10.54 6.43
CA MET A 76 -18.62 10.83 5.07
C MET A 76 -17.55 10.58 4.00
N ASP A 77 -16.46 9.92 4.38
CA ASP A 77 -15.24 9.75 3.59
C ASP A 77 -14.90 8.27 3.33
N SER A 78 -15.88 7.42 3.26
CA SER A 78 -15.62 5.99 3.04
C SER A 78 -16.81 5.27 2.47
N GLY A 79 -16.57 4.34 1.56
CA GLY A 79 -17.58 3.51 0.92
C GLY A 79 -18.01 3.99 -0.47
N ASP A 80 -19.13 3.53 -0.87
CA ASP A 80 -19.92 3.91 -2.07
C ASP A 80 -21.38 4.12 -1.65
N ALA A 81 -22.20 4.64 -2.52
CA ALA A 81 -23.62 4.91 -2.22
C ALA A 81 -24.42 3.66 -1.78
N ASP A 82 -24.00 2.48 -2.19
CA ASP A 82 -24.62 1.19 -1.84
C ASP A 82 -23.79 0.37 -0.82
N MET A 83 -22.78 1.01 -0.19
CA MET A 83 -21.85 0.37 0.73
C MET A 83 -21.74 1.13 2.05
N MET A 84 -21.68 0.39 3.15
CA MET A 84 -21.41 0.91 4.49
C MET A 84 -20.06 0.40 4.97
N CYS A 85 -19.12 1.29 5.19
CA CYS A 85 -17.85 0.96 5.82
C CYS A 85 -18.03 0.80 7.33
N VAL A 86 -17.52 -0.29 7.89
CA VAL A 86 -17.74 -0.66 9.31
C VAL A 86 -16.45 -0.82 10.11
N CYS A 87 -15.31 -0.78 9.47
CA CYS A 87 -13.99 -0.83 10.08
C CYS A 87 -12.92 -0.42 9.06
N SER A 88 -11.70 -0.14 9.52
CA SER A 88 -10.56 0.10 8.65
C SER A 88 -9.25 -0.37 9.26
N THR A 89 -8.25 -0.61 8.41
CA THR A 89 -6.92 -1.03 8.89
C THR A 89 -6.19 0.10 9.61
N GLY A 90 -5.49 -0.24 10.70
CA GLY A 90 -4.36 0.53 11.18
C GLY A 90 -3.10 0.19 10.41
N ALA A 91 -2.06 1.02 10.52
CA ALA A 91 -0.78 0.75 9.89
C ALA A 91 0.43 1.09 10.77
N VAL A 92 1.57 0.46 10.43
CA VAL A 92 2.91 0.89 10.83
C VAL A 92 3.75 0.98 9.57
N HIS A 93 4.42 2.10 9.38
CA HIS A 93 5.33 2.36 8.27
C HIS A 93 6.76 2.38 8.79
N ASN A 94 7.59 1.54 8.21
CA ASN A 94 8.96 1.29 8.65
C ASN A 94 9.97 1.65 7.59
N ARG A 95 11.15 2.04 8.04
CA ARG A 95 12.36 2.12 7.24
C ARG A 95 13.45 1.27 7.87
N PHE A 96 14.00 0.34 7.10
CA PHE A 96 15.14 -0.50 7.47
C PHE A 96 16.41 0.14 6.99
N HIS A 97 17.46 0.04 7.81
CA HIS A 97 18.80 0.50 7.50
C HIS A 97 19.80 -0.61 7.76
N MET A 98 20.60 -0.94 6.78
CA MET A 98 21.71 -1.89 6.94
C MET A 98 22.94 -1.34 6.23
N THR A 99 24.08 -1.25 6.93
CA THR A 99 25.36 -0.93 6.32
C THR A 99 25.95 -2.17 5.67
N TYR A 100 26.65 -1.98 4.57
CA TYR A 100 27.35 -3.06 3.88
C TYR A 100 28.78 -2.67 3.53
N LYS A 101 29.62 -3.68 3.29
CA LYS A 101 31.02 -3.53 2.84
C LYS A 101 31.09 -3.72 1.35
N THR A 102 32.02 -3.02 0.71
CA THR A 102 32.35 -3.22 -0.69
C THR A 102 33.72 -3.93 -0.85
N VAL A 103 33.84 -4.62 -1.97
CA VAL A 103 35.08 -5.29 -2.41
C VAL A 103 35.31 -4.85 -3.85
N PRO A 104 36.53 -4.40 -4.22
CA PRO A 104 36.81 -4.01 -5.58
C PRO A 104 36.88 -5.25 -6.51
N HIS A 105 36.14 -5.22 -7.59
CA HIS A 105 36.15 -6.22 -8.65
C HIS A 105 36.36 -5.54 -10.01
N ARG A 106 37.09 -6.21 -10.91
CA ARG A 106 37.29 -5.72 -12.27
C ARG A 106 36.34 -6.41 -13.24
N GLY A 107 35.61 -5.64 -14.02
CA GLY A 107 34.67 -6.16 -15.01
C GLY A 107 34.00 -5.08 -15.81
N THR A 108 33.15 -5.48 -16.73
CA THR A 108 32.26 -4.59 -17.48
C THR A 108 30.94 -4.39 -16.71
N VAL A 109 30.26 -3.26 -16.90
CA VAL A 109 29.02 -2.96 -16.20
C VAL A 109 27.80 -3.36 -17.04
N TYR A 110 26.91 -4.10 -16.39
CA TYR A 110 25.60 -4.45 -16.92
C TYR A 110 24.51 -3.76 -16.10
N SER A 111 23.55 -3.17 -16.79
CA SER A 111 22.28 -2.76 -16.18
C SER A 111 21.27 -3.89 -16.29
N GLY A 112 20.62 -4.22 -15.18
CA GLY A 112 19.50 -5.15 -15.12
C GLY A 112 18.22 -4.42 -14.75
N THR A 113 17.11 -4.73 -15.45
CA THR A 113 15.79 -4.18 -15.15
C THR A 113 14.80 -5.31 -14.98
N ILE A 114 14.24 -5.46 -13.79
CA ILE A 114 13.03 -6.24 -13.52
C ILE A 114 11.85 -5.32 -13.79
N GLY A 115 10.95 -5.70 -14.69
CA GLY A 115 9.82 -4.85 -15.06
C GLY A 115 8.73 -5.60 -15.79
N GLY A 116 7.73 -4.88 -16.31
CA GLY A 116 6.56 -5.46 -16.94
C GLY A 116 5.51 -5.95 -15.94
N LEU A 117 5.63 -5.53 -14.68
CA LEU A 117 4.67 -5.81 -13.61
C LEU A 117 3.49 -4.84 -13.69
N LEU A 118 2.34 -5.27 -13.16
CA LEU A 118 1.12 -4.45 -13.12
C LEU A 118 1.16 -3.34 -12.07
N GLY A 119 1.92 -3.54 -10.99
CA GLY A 119 1.89 -2.63 -9.85
C GLY A 119 0.51 -2.54 -9.20
N GLY A 120 0.22 -1.47 -8.47
CA GLY A 120 -1.12 -1.22 -7.91
C GLY A 120 -1.11 -0.57 -6.54
N HIS A 121 -2.30 -0.33 -5.99
CA HIS A 121 -2.48 0.26 -4.67
C HIS A 121 -2.18 -0.75 -3.56
N SER A 122 -1.36 -0.37 -2.56
CA SER A 122 -0.90 -1.26 -1.48
C SER A 122 -2.02 -1.75 -0.53
N GLY A 123 -3.18 -1.12 -0.52
CA GLY A 123 -4.37 -1.58 0.19
C GLY A 123 -5.31 -2.36 -0.74
N ASN A 124 -5.86 -1.70 -1.75
CA ASN A 124 -6.96 -2.23 -2.59
C ASN A 124 -6.52 -3.34 -3.56
N ASP A 125 -5.24 -3.36 -3.96
CA ASP A 125 -4.73 -4.34 -4.91
C ASP A 125 -3.88 -5.44 -4.29
N ILE A 126 -3.54 -5.33 -3.00
CA ILE A 126 -2.62 -6.26 -2.32
C ILE A 126 -3.12 -7.72 -2.35
N ALA A 127 -4.45 -7.90 -2.21
CA ALA A 127 -5.08 -9.22 -2.24
C ALA A 127 -5.22 -9.83 -3.64
N LYS A 128 -4.89 -9.09 -4.70
CA LYS A 128 -4.95 -9.59 -6.08
C LYS A 128 -3.78 -10.50 -6.44
N GLY A 129 -2.83 -10.69 -5.53
CA GLY A 129 -1.68 -11.57 -5.73
C GLY A 129 -0.69 -11.09 -6.80
N ARG A 130 -0.63 -9.76 -7.04
CA ARG A 130 0.29 -9.15 -8.01
C ARG A 130 1.75 -9.32 -7.56
N ALA A 131 2.66 -9.33 -8.53
CA ALA A 131 4.09 -9.34 -8.24
C ALA A 131 4.57 -7.99 -7.69
N ASN A 132 5.57 -8.02 -6.80
CA ASN A 132 6.26 -6.85 -6.28
C ASN A 132 7.71 -6.88 -6.75
N ALA A 133 8.17 -5.82 -7.39
CA ALA A 133 9.51 -5.74 -7.94
C ALA A 133 10.62 -5.92 -6.88
N ILE A 134 10.38 -5.51 -5.62
CA ILE A 134 11.34 -5.70 -4.51
C ILE A 134 11.44 -7.18 -4.12
N SER A 135 10.31 -7.90 -4.07
CA SER A 135 10.32 -9.33 -3.78
C SER A 135 11.04 -10.14 -4.87
N LEU A 136 10.80 -9.79 -6.16
CA LEU A 136 11.50 -10.40 -7.29
C LEU A 136 13.00 -10.06 -7.29
N LEU A 137 13.33 -8.81 -6.93
CA LEU A 137 14.73 -8.39 -6.75
C LEU A 137 15.42 -9.22 -5.65
N GLY A 138 14.75 -9.44 -4.52
CA GLY A 138 15.28 -10.26 -3.43
C GLY A 138 15.64 -11.68 -3.89
N GLU A 139 14.75 -12.34 -4.66
CA GLU A 139 15.01 -13.66 -5.24
C GLU A 139 16.19 -13.60 -6.23
N PHE A 140 16.25 -12.57 -7.08
CA PHE A 140 17.39 -12.38 -7.99
C PHE A 140 18.70 -12.21 -7.23
N LEU A 141 18.76 -11.38 -6.19
CA LEU A 141 19.97 -11.15 -5.39
C LEU A 141 20.44 -12.41 -4.66
N GLU A 142 19.50 -13.20 -4.12
CA GLU A 142 19.82 -14.49 -3.52
C GLU A 142 20.52 -15.42 -4.54
N LYS A 143 19.95 -15.57 -5.73
CA LYS A 143 20.49 -16.43 -6.78
C LYS A 143 21.78 -15.89 -7.38
N LEU A 144 21.96 -14.56 -7.46
CA LEU A 144 23.18 -13.91 -7.94
C LEU A 144 24.39 -14.33 -7.12
N THR A 145 24.25 -14.61 -5.83
CA THR A 145 25.37 -15.10 -4.99
C THR A 145 25.93 -16.45 -5.43
N GLY A 146 25.24 -17.18 -6.29
CA GLY A 146 25.69 -18.42 -6.90
C GLY A 146 26.34 -18.24 -8.29
N CYS A 147 26.31 -17.04 -8.86
CA CYS A 147 26.98 -16.74 -10.12
C CYS A 147 28.45 -16.37 -9.83
N GLU A 148 29.35 -17.14 -10.37
CA GLU A 148 30.78 -16.83 -10.25
C GLU A 148 31.14 -15.62 -11.11
N ASN A 149 31.97 -14.72 -10.57
CA ASN A 149 32.51 -13.55 -11.28
C ASN A 149 31.46 -12.54 -11.77
N ALA A 150 30.30 -12.46 -11.05
CA ALA A 150 29.30 -11.43 -11.22
C ALA A 150 28.89 -10.87 -9.84
N TRP A 151 28.94 -9.55 -9.68
CA TRP A 151 28.75 -8.87 -8.39
C TRP A 151 27.80 -7.70 -8.52
N LEU A 152 27.07 -7.40 -7.46
CA LEU A 152 26.20 -6.24 -7.38
C LEU A 152 27.00 -4.97 -7.06
N ILE A 153 26.83 -3.93 -7.87
CA ILE A 153 27.32 -2.57 -7.61
C ILE A 153 26.28 -1.79 -6.80
N ASP A 154 25.09 -1.66 -7.34
CA ASP A 154 23.94 -0.98 -6.71
C ASP A 154 22.60 -1.55 -7.18
N ALA A 155 21.55 -1.20 -6.46
CA ALA A 155 20.17 -1.53 -6.82
C ALA A 155 19.20 -0.44 -6.34
N ASP A 156 18.17 -0.16 -7.12
CA ASP A 156 17.17 0.84 -6.81
C ASP A 156 15.75 0.40 -7.23
N VAL A 157 14.82 0.67 -6.35
CA VAL A 157 13.38 0.61 -6.63
C VAL A 157 12.79 1.92 -6.16
N GLN A 158 12.34 2.74 -7.12
CA GLN A 158 11.80 4.07 -6.82
C GLN A 158 10.56 3.97 -5.94
N GLU A 159 10.34 5.00 -5.15
CA GLU A 159 9.18 5.09 -4.27
C GLU A 159 7.88 4.97 -5.06
N SER A 160 7.04 4.04 -4.61
CA SER A 160 5.68 3.85 -5.09
C SER A 160 4.72 4.03 -3.92
N GLN A 161 3.65 4.77 -4.12
CA GLN A 161 2.54 4.82 -3.13
C GLN A 161 1.78 3.49 -3.05
N GLY A 162 2.24 2.48 -3.77
CA GLY A 162 1.61 1.19 -3.90
C GLY A 162 2.61 0.04 -4.01
N ILE A 163 2.27 -0.92 -4.87
CA ILE A 163 3.09 -2.10 -5.19
C ILE A 163 4.09 -1.70 -6.29
N PRO A 164 5.41 -1.73 -6.04
CA PRO A 164 6.40 -1.38 -7.05
C PRO A 164 6.36 -2.32 -8.25
N ASP A 165 6.42 -1.74 -9.45
CA ASP A 165 6.31 -2.43 -10.74
C ASP A 165 7.65 -2.56 -11.47
N GLN A 166 8.72 -1.92 -10.98
CA GLN A 166 10.03 -1.95 -11.58
C GLN A 166 11.15 -1.90 -10.54
N ALA A 167 12.22 -2.68 -10.78
CA ALA A 167 13.49 -2.60 -10.05
C ALA A 167 14.66 -2.52 -11.03
N THR A 168 15.72 -1.82 -10.65
CA THR A 168 16.95 -1.69 -11.42
C THR A 168 18.15 -2.17 -10.60
N VAL A 169 19.14 -2.76 -11.27
CA VAL A 169 20.41 -3.17 -10.68
C VAL A 169 21.58 -2.80 -11.60
N ARG A 170 22.74 -2.54 -11.02
CA ARG A 170 24.01 -2.47 -11.75
C ARG A 170 24.93 -3.58 -11.28
N LEU A 171 25.51 -4.27 -12.22
CA LEU A 171 26.33 -5.47 -11.99
C LEU A 171 27.71 -5.29 -12.60
N CYS A 172 28.74 -5.70 -11.89
CA CYS A 172 30.07 -5.87 -12.43
C CYS A 172 30.23 -7.33 -12.88
N VAL A 173 30.59 -7.55 -14.14
CA VAL A 173 30.72 -8.89 -14.75
C VAL A 173 32.15 -9.03 -15.32
N GLU A 174 32.92 -9.99 -14.82
CA GLU A 174 34.34 -10.10 -15.11
C GLU A 174 34.65 -10.67 -16.51
N ASN A 175 33.86 -11.63 -16.97
CA ASN A 175 34.12 -12.37 -18.21
C ASN A 175 32.86 -12.93 -18.88
N GLY A 176 33.01 -13.45 -20.10
CA GLY A 176 31.88 -13.97 -20.88
C GLY A 176 31.20 -15.20 -20.31
N GLU A 177 31.88 -16.01 -19.47
CA GLU A 177 31.21 -17.15 -18.80
C GLU A 177 30.28 -16.64 -17.68
N ALA A 178 30.72 -15.62 -16.93
CA ALA A 178 29.88 -14.96 -15.94
C ALA A 178 28.65 -14.29 -16.59
N GLU A 179 28.83 -13.62 -17.75
CA GLU A 179 27.71 -13.08 -18.53
C GLU A 179 26.71 -14.17 -18.92
N LYS A 180 27.20 -15.30 -19.43
CA LYS A 180 26.37 -16.42 -19.84
C LYS A 180 25.55 -17.00 -18.66
N GLN A 181 26.19 -17.19 -17.49
CA GLN A 181 25.52 -17.63 -16.27
C GLN A 181 24.44 -16.63 -15.83
N LEU A 182 24.74 -15.34 -15.86
CA LEU A 182 23.81 -14.27 -15.51
C LEU A 182 22.58 -14.23 -16.45
N ARG A 183 22.78 -14.39 -17.77
CA ARG A 183 21.69 -14.47 -18.74
C ARG A 183 20.83 -15.74 -18.55
N GLN A 184 21.45 -16.88 -18.25
CA GLN A 184 20.73 -18.11 -17.92
C GLN A 184 19.91 -17.96 -16.64
N LEU A 185 20.44 -17.32 -15.61
CA LEU A 185 19.72 -16.98 -14.38
C LEU A 185 18.53 -16.09 -14.68
N ALA A 186 18.71 -15.03 -15.47
CA ALA A 186 17.61 -14.13 -15.87
C ALA A 186 16.49 -14.88 -16.62
N ASP A 187 16.84 -15.74 -17.56
CA ASP A 187 15.89 -16.55 -18.31
C ASP A 187 15.12 -17.55 -17.43
N MET A 188 15.80 -18.15 -16.47
CA MET A 188 15.19 -19.07 -15.51
C MET A 188 14.18 -18.32 -14.62
N LEU A 189 14.59 -17.20 -14.03
CA LEU A 189 13.78 -16.42 -13.10
C LEU A 189 12.54 -15.85 -13.78
N GLN A 190 12.67 -15.21 -14.93
CA GLN A 190 11.50 -14.63 -15.61
C GLN A 190 10.46 -15.69 -16.03
N LYS A 191 10.89 -16.92 -16.38
CA LYS A 191 9.99 -18.04 -16.65
C LYS A 191 9.25 -18.49 -15.38
N SER A 192 9.99 -18.61 -14.26
CA SER A 192 9.44 -18.93 -12.95
C SER A 192 8.40 -17.90 -12.51
N TRP A 193 8.75 -16.62 -12.58
CA TRP A 193 7.89 -15.50 -12.17
C TRP A 193 6.59 -15.43 -13.00
N ARG A 194 6.68 -15.51 -14.33
CA ARG A 194 5.50 -15.55 -15.19
C ARG A 194 4.57 -16.73 -14.87
N SER A 195 5.16 -17.88 -14.51
CA SER A 195 4.36 -19.04 -14.10
C SER A 195 3.69 -18.81 -12.75
N ALA A 196 4.43 -18.30 -11.76
CA ALA A 196 3.95 -18.07 -10.41
C ALA A 196 2.82 -17.02 -10.35
N TYR A 197 2.96 -15.94 -11.12
CA TYR A 197 2.03 -14.79 -11.07
C TYR A 197 1.02 -14.77 -12.22
N ARG A 198 0.91 -15.85 -13.00
CA ARG A 198 -0.04 -15.95 -14.12
C ARG A 198 -1.48 -15.70 -13.71
N ALA A 199 -1.91 -16.22 -12.57
CA ALA A 199 -3.27 -16.04 -12.06
C ALA A 199 -3.62 -14.59 -11.74
N ALA A 200 -2.60 -13.75 -11.45
CA ALA A 200 -2.75 -12.33 -11.22
C ALA A 200 -2.66 -11.49 -12.51
N GLY A 201 -2.48 -12.11 -13.67
CA GLY A 201 -2.37 -11.43 -14.97
C GLY A 201 -0.98 -10.85 -15.26
N GLU A 202 0.06 -11.30 -14.58
CA GLU A 202 1.45 -10.82 -14.69
C GLU A 202 2.20 -11.54 -15.84
N ASP A 203 1.68 -11.46 -17.05
CA ASP A 203 2.23 -12.20 -18.20
C ASP A 203 3.51 -11.55 -18.78
N ASN A 204 3.79 -10.29 -18.47
CA ASN A 204 4.84 -9.48 -19.08
C ASN A 204 6.12 -9.36 -18.24
N ILE A 205 6.20 -10.01 -17.08
CA ILE A 205 7.39 -9.94 -16.21
C ILE A 205 8.64 -10.29 -16.99
N ALA A 206 9.65 -9.42 -16.93
CA ALA A 206 10.93 -9.63 -17.59
C ALA A 206 12.09 -9.13 -16.73
N LEU A 207 13.22 -9.85 -16.77
CA LEU A 207 14.51 -9.38 -16.32
C LEU A 207 15.37 -9.14 -17.56
N ARG A 208 15.59 -7.88 -17.91
CA ARG A 208 16.40 -7.45 -19.05
C ARG A 208 17.80 -7.11 -18.56
N LEU A 209 18.81 -7.56 -19.30
CA LEU A 209 20.22 -7.31 -19.01
C LEU A 209 20.86 -6.66 -20.23
N GLU A 210 21.41 -5.48 -20.04
CA GLU A 210 22.07 -4.68 -21.07
C GLU A 210 23.48 -4.30 -20.61
N GLN A 211 24.47 -4.51 -21.45
CA GLN A 211 25.82 -4.02 -21.19
C GLN A 211 25.85 -2.50 -21.40
N VAL A 212 26.29 -1.75 -20.38
CA VAL A 212 26.28 -0.27 -20.40
C VAL A 212 27.69 0.34 -20.46
N GLU A 213 28.72 -0.44 -20.12
CA GLU A 213 30.10 -0.04 -20.25
C GLU A 213 30.86 -1.15 -20.97
N GLU A 214 31.60 -0.80 -22.04
CA GLU A 214 32.38 -1.75 -22.84
C GLU A 214 33.75 -2.03 -22.21
N GLU A 215 34.31 -1.06 -21.47
CA GLU A 215 35.63 -1.16 -20.87
C GLU A 215 35.55 -1.82 -19.48
N ALA A 216 36.43 -2.80 -19.26
CA ALA A 216 36.53 -3.48 -17.96
C ALA A 216 37.30 -2.60 -16.97
N LEU A 217 36.57 -1.96 -16.06
CA LEU A 217 37.08 -1.10 -15.00
C LEU A 217 36.98 -1.77 -13.63
N VAL A 218 37.59 -1.16 -12.61
CA VAL A 218 37.44 -1.59 -11.23
C VAL A 218 36.24 -0.87 -10.62
N HIS A 219 35.32 -1.65 -10.03
CA HIS A 219 34.11 -1.18 -9.37
C HIS A 219 34.05 -1.69 -7.93
N ASP A 220 33.58 -0.85 -7.03
CA ASP A 220 33.28 -1.23 -5.66
C ASP A 220 31.94 -1.97 -5.64
N CYS A 221 32.02 -3.29 -5.47
CA CYS A 221 30.85 -4.17 -5.44
C CYS A 221 30.50 -4.59 -4.01
N ILE A 222 29.26 -4.87 -3.75
CA ILE A 222 28.79 -5.34 -2.43
C ILE A 222 29.45 -6.69 -2.12
N SER A 223 29.91 -6.86 -0.88
CA SER A 223 30.49 -8.15 -0.44
C SER A 223 29.44 -9.27 -0.56
N CYS A 224 29.87 -10.49 -0.93
CA CYS A 224 28.94 -11.63 -1.02
C CYS A 224 28.24 -11.95 0.32
N GLU A 225 28.88 -11.67 1.45
CA GLU A 225 28.28 -11.85 2.77
C GLU A 225 27.10 -10.88 2.97
N ASP A 226 27.31 -9.59 2.69
CA ASP A 226 26.28 -8.57 2.88
C ASP A 226 25.19 -8.68 1.81
N LEU A 227 25.53 -9.09 0.58
CA LEU A 227 24.53 -9.38 -0.45
C LEU A 227 23.57 -10.50 -0.03
N ARG A 228 24.07 -11.55 0.64
CA ARG A 228 23.23 -12.61 1.21
C ARG A 228 22.30 -12.07 2.29
N LYS A 229 22.79 -11.19 3.17
CA LYS A 229 21.95 -10.55 4.21
C LYS A 229 20.86 -9.68 3.59
N ILE A 230 21.21 -8.88 2.58
CA ILE A 230 20.24 -8.06 1.83
C ILE A 230 19.17 -8.94 1.17
N GLY A 231 19.58 -9.98 0.45
CA GLY A 231 18.66 -10.93 -0.18
C GLY A 231 17.73 -11.60 0.85
N ALA A 232 18.29 -12.06 1.97
CA ALA A 232 17.53 -12.65 3.08
C ALA A 232 16.54 -11.67 3.71
N LEU A 233 16.89 -10.39 3.84
CA LEU A 233 15.98 -9.35 4.32
C LEU A 233 14.80 -9.18 3.36
N LEU A 234 15.05 -9.01 2.07
CA LEU A 234 14.00 -8.81 1.06
C LEU A 234 13.08 -10.03 0.92
N GLN A 235 13.59 -11.25 1.09
CA GLN A 235 12.80 -12.48 1.02
C GLN A 235 12.07 -12.80 2.33
N GLY A 236 12.62 -12.38 3.46
CA GLY A 236 12.04 -12.67 4.77
C GLY A 236 10.97 -11.69 5.21
N ILE A 237 10.92 -10.48 4.63
CA ILE A 237 9.85 -9.52 4.90
C ILE A 237 8.57 -9.95 4.18
N PRO A 238 7.43 -10.06 4.89
CA PRO A 238 6.20 -10.55 4.29
C PRO A 238 5.66 -9.57 3.25
N TYR A 239 5.22 -10.09 2.11
CA TYR A 239 4.54 -9.35 1.07
C TYR A 239 3.18 -9.99 0.75
N GLY A 240 2.17 -9.18 0.51
CA GLY A 240 0.81 -9.63 0.21
C GLY A 240 -0.06 -9.78 1.44
N VAL A 241 -1.04 -10.67 1.37
CA VAL A 241 -1.91 -10.97 2.51
C VAL A 241 -1.21 -11.95 3.46
N ILE A 242 -0.97 -11.48 4.68
CA ILE A 242 -0.33 -12.27 5.74
C ILE A 242 -1.38 -13.16 6.43
N GLU A 243 -2.57 -12.60 6.68
CA GLU A 243 -3.67 -13.32 7.30
C GLU A 243 -5.01 -12.90 6.70
N TYR A 244 -5.86 -13.87 6.43
CA TYR A 244 -7.24 -13.68 6.05
C TYR A 244 -8.17 -13.92 7.24
N GLY A 245 -9.27 -13.16 7.32
CA GLY A 245 -10.30 -13.30 8.35
C GLY A 245 -11.71 -13.27 7.78
N GLY A 246 -12.71 -13.14 8.69
CA GLY A 246 -14.12 -13.13 8.35
C GLY A 246 -14.71 -14.51 8.07
N LYS A 247 -16.03 -14.56 7.78
CA LYS A 247 -16.67 -15.80 7.32
C LYS A 247 -16.02 -16.20 6.00
N ASN A 248 -15.55 -17.42 5.89
CA ASN A 248 -14.84 -17.97 4.72
C ASN A 248 -13.42 -17.46 4.48
N GLN A 249 -12.80 -16.77 5.43
CA GLN A 249 -11.43 -16.25 5.29
C GLN A 249 -11.20 -15.48 3.98
N SER A 250 -12.11 -14.58 3.65
CA SER A 250 -12.09 -13.83 2.40
C SER A 250 -11.67 -12.36 2.56
N ILE A 251 -11.55 -11.89 3.80
CA ILE A 251 -11.18 -10.51 4.11
C ILE A 251 -9.68 -10.47 4.43
N PRO A 252 -8.87 -9.65 3.73
CA PRO A 252 -7.48 -9.41 4.12
C PRO A 252 -7.43 -8.76 5.50
N PHE A 253 -7.04 -9.53 6.51
CA PHE A 253 -6.99 -9.06 7.90
C PHE A 253 -5.67 -8.40 8.25
N CYS A 254 -4.58 -8.94 7.70
CA CYS A 254 -3.24 -8.37 7.83
C CYS A 254 -2.52 -8.47 6.51
N THR A 255 -1.87 -7.38 6.10
CA THR A 255 -1.12 -7.30 4.86
C THR A 255 0.24 -6.64 5.08
N GLY A 256 1.23 -7.05 4.27
CA GLY A 256 2.56 -6.46 4.24
C GLY A 256 2.90 -5.97 2.84
N CYS A 257 3.50 -4.79 2.72
CA CYS A 257 3.94 -4.25 1.44
C CYS A 257 5.28 -3.52 1.57
N THR A 258 6.25 -3.93 0.75
CA THR A 258 7.47 -3.16 0.52
C THR A 258 7.23 -2.19 -0.62
N SER A 259 7.56 -0.89 -0.45
CA SER A 259 7.22 0.18 -1.39
C SER A 259 8.41 0.90 -2.02
N ARG A 260 9.59 0.79 -1.41
CA ARG A 260 10.85 1.39 -1.88
C ARG A 260 12.03 0.58 -1.40
N PHE A 261 13.08 0.54 -2.21
CA PHE A 261 14.35 -0.09 -1.86
C PHE A 261 15.50 0.64 -2.55
N CYS A 262 16.61 0.84 -1.84
CA CYS A 262 17.83 1.33 -2.47
C CYS A 262 19.08 0.79 -1.76
N VAL A 263 20.11 0.58 -2.57
CA VAL A 263 21.44 0.20 -2.13
C VAL A 263 22.41 1.20 -2.73
N LYS A 264 22.90 2.11 -1.90
CA LYS A 264 23.75 3.22 -2.32
C LYS A 264 24.59 3.73 -1.15
N GLU A 265 25.84 4.20 -1.44
CA GLU A 265 26.71 4.87 -0.46
C GLU A 265 26.94 4.03 0.82
N ASN A 266 27.15 2.71 0.65
CA ASN A 266 27.35 1.74 1.72
C ASN A 266 26.16 1.56 2.68
N VAL A 267 24.96 2.00 2.27
CA VAL A 267 23.72 1.83 3.02
C VAL A 267 22.68 1.15 2.14
N CYS A 268 22.07 0.11 2.67
CA CYS A 268 20.86 -0.51 2.15
C CYS A 268 19.66 0.05 2.93
N GLN A 269 18.66 0.53 2.22
CA GLN A 269 17.41 1.01 2.82
C GLN A 269 16.22 0.32 2.17
N LEU A 270 15.24 -0.05 3.01
CA LEU A 270 13.99 -0.67 2.59
C LEU A 270 12.81 -0.03 3.33
N TRP A 271 11.76 0.34 2.61
CA TRP A 271 10.49 0.82 3.19
C TRP A 271 9.47 -0.29 3.16
N PHE A 272 8.85 -0.51 4.29
CA PHE A 272 7.83 -1.54 4.49
C PHE A 272 6.67 -0.99 5.31
N SER A 273 5.47 -1.39 4.94
CA SER A 273 4.27 -1.14 5.75
C SER A 273 3.53 -2.43 6.07
N VAL A 274 3.10 -2.54 7.31
CA VAL A 274 2.10 -3.51 7.73
C VAL A 274 0.78 -2.79 7.96
N ARG A 275 -0.32 -3.35 7.43
CA ARG A 275 -1.68 -2.90 7.66
C ARG A 275 -2.49 -4.03 8.26
N SER A 276 -3.35 -3.75 9.24
CA SER A 276 -4.19 -4.78 9.84
C SER A 276 -5.49 -4.22 10.40
N LEU A 277 -6.56 -5.02 10.30
CA LEU A 277 -7.84 -4.81 11.00
C LEU A 277 -7.75 -5.20 12.48
N SER A 278 -6.65 -5.83 12.91
CA SER A 278 -6.37 -6.22 14.28
C SER A 278 -5.12 -5.52 14.79
N GLU A 279 -5.25 -4.72 15.86
CA GLU A 279 -4.11 -4.07 16.49
C GLU A 279 -3.08 -5.08 17.01
N ALA A 280 -3.53 -6.19 17.61
CA ALA A 280 -2.64 -7.25 18.11
C ALA A 280 -1.81 -7.85 16.96
N LEU A 281 -2.47 -8.24 15.87
CA LEU A 281 -1.80 -8.85 14.72
C LEU A 281 -0.85 -7.87 14.00
N LYS A 282 -1.22 -6.59 13.96
CA LYS A 282 -0.35 -5.52 13.46
C LYS A 282 0.99 -5.49 14.20
N TRP A 283 0.93 -5.47 15.52
CA TRP A 283 2.12 -5.40 16.37
C TRP A 283 2.90 -6.71 16.44
N ASP A 284 2.23 -7.85 16.38
CA ASP A 284 2.90 -9.16 16.31
C ASP A 284 3.69 -9.31 15.00
N THR A 285 3.11 -8.86 13.88
CA THR A 285 3.82 -8.81 12.59
C THR A 285 5.00 -7.85 12.65
N GLU A 286 4.81 -6.65 13.17
CA GLU A 286 5.85 -5.65 13.35
C GLU A 286 7.02 -6.19 14.19
N LYS A 287 6.72 -6.87 15.30
CA LYS A 287 7.72 -7.51 16.14
C LYS A 287 8.51 -8.57 15.38
N SER A 288 7.84 -9.44 14.64
CA SER A 288 8.48 -10.50 13.85
C SER A 288 9.43 -9.93 12.79
N VAL A 289 9.03 -8.85 12.13
CA VAL A 289 9.84 -8.16 11.12
C VAL A 289 11.07 -7.49 11.74
N LYS A 290 10.94 -6.88 12.91
CA LYS A 290 12.07 -6.31 13.68
C LYS A 290 13.05 -7.37 14.15
N GLU A 291 12.56 -8.51 14.60
CA GLU A 291 13.40 -9.65 15.01
C GLU A 291 14.23 -10.18 13.82
N LEU A 292 13.61 -10.34 12.65
CA LEU A 292 14.30 -10.69 11.41
C LEU A 292 15.40 -9.68 11.06
N ALA A 293 15.05 -8.39 11.05
CA ALA A 293 15.97 -7.31 10.74
C ALA A 293 17.20 -7.33 11.68
N SER A 294 16.96 -7.45 12.98
CA SER A 294 18.01 -7.52 14.00
C SER A 294 18.95 -8.71 13.79
N GLN A 295 18.42 -9.89 13.45
CA GLN A 295 19.23 -11.08 13.15
C GLN A 295 20.14 -10.88 11.93
N LEU A 296 19.72 -10.05 10.97
CA LEU A 296 20.48 -9.73 9.76
C LEU A 296 21.39 -8.50 9.93
N GLY A 297 21.37 -7.85 11.11
CA GLY A 297 22.15 -6.65 11.38
C GLY A 297 21.58 -5.38 10.77
N ALA A 298 20.27 -5.34 10.55
CA ALA A 298 19.54 -4.15 10.11
C ALA A 298 18.83 -3.47 11.30
N ASP A 299 18.87 -2.15 11.33
CA ASP A 299 18.07 -1.32 12.24
C ASP A 299 16.72 -0.99 11.60
N VAL A 300 15.69 -0.81 12.43
CA VAL A 300 14.32 -0.49 11.99
C VAL A 300 13.83 0.77 12.69
N GLU A 301 13.49 1.76 11.89
CA GLU A 301 12.87 3.02 12.32
C GLU A 301 11.37 3.00 11.96
N ILE A 302 10.50 3.29 12.92
CA ILE A 302 9.09 3.56 12.64
C ILE A 302 8.98 5.01 12.16
N LEU A 303 8.57 5.18 10.91
CA LEU A 303 8.36 6.51 10.29
C LEU A 303 7.01 7.10 10.68
N ASP A 304 5.98 6.26 10.66
CA ASP A 304 4.62 6.63 11.03
C ASP A 304 3.82 5.41 11.47
N GLN A 305 2.77 5.68 12.26
CA GLN A 305 1.82 4.67 12.70
C GLN A 305 0.47 5.30 13.01
N TYR A 306 -0.59 4.54 12.78
CA TYR A 306 -1.94 4.93 13.19
C TYR A 306 -2.78 3.72 13.58
N PRO A 307 -3.76 3.90 14.52
CA PRO A 307 -4.68 2.85 14.92
C PRO A 307 -5.68 2.53 13.80
N GLY A 308 -6.17 1.30 13.80
CA GLY A 308 -7.31 0.92 12.97
C GLY A 308 -8.64 1.33 13.60
N TRP A 309 -9.68 1.37 12.79
CA TRP A 309 -11.06 1.42 13.23
C TRP A 309 -11.55 -0.03 13.42
N PRO A 310 -11.73 -0.50 14.67
CA PRO A 310 -12.13 -1.88 14.93
C PRO A 310 -13.59 -2.14 14.52
N TYR A 311 -13.84 -3.32 13.96
CA TYR A 311 -15.20 -3.77 13.66
C TYR A 311 -16.00 -3.99 14.96
N ARG A 312 -17.17 -3.34 15.04
CA ARG A 312 -18.09 -3.46 16.15
C ARG A 312 -19.29 -4.33 15.77
N THR A 313 -19.44 -5.48 16.43
CA THR A 313 -20.50 -6.46 16.11
C THR A 313 -21.88 -6.11 16.68
N ASP A 314 -21.94 -5.22 17.68
CA ASP A 314 -23.14 -4.80 18.42
C ASP A 314 -23.47 -3.32 18.16
N SER A 315 -23.24 -2.82 16.94
CA SER A 315 -23.47 -1.43 16.57
C SER A 315 -24.95 -1.13 16.28
N PRO A 316 -25.67 -0.36 17.13
CA PRO A 316 -27.03 0.09 16.83
C PRO A 316 -27.10 0.98 15.59
N MET A 317 -26.05 1.76 15.30
CA MET A 317 -26.03 2.61 14.12
C MET A 317 -25.97 1.80 12.82
N GLN A 318 -25.16 0.74 12.79
CA GLN A 318 -25.05 -0.14 11.62
C GLN A 318 -26.39 -0.85 11.37
N GLU A 319 -27.06 -1.35 12.43
CA GLU A 319 -28.39 -1.99 12.29
C GLU A 319 -29.46 -1.01 11.83
N LEU A 320 -29.44 0.22 12.34
CA LEU A 320 -30.35 1.28 11.87
C LEU A 320 -30.11 1.62 10.39
N CYS A 321 -28.84 1.76 10.00
CA CYS A 321 -28.47 2.05 8.61
C CYS A 321 -28.95 0.95 7.65
N LYS A 322 -28.71 -0.32 7.98
CA LYS A 322 -29.20 -1.48 7.21
C LYS A 322 -30.70 -1.45 7.01
N LYS A 323 -31.43 -1.20 8.11
CA LYS A 323 -32.92 -1.12 8.09
C LYS A 323 -33.39 0.01 7.19
N LEU A 324 -32.85 1.23 7.37
CA LEU A 324 -33.24 2.39 6.58
C LEU A 324 -32.92 2.21 5.10
N PHE A 325 -31.75 1.67 4.78
CA PHE A 325 -31.35 1.41 3.40
C PHE A 325 -32.32 0.42 2.72
N GLN A 326 -32.65 -0.67 3.41
CA GLN A 326 -33.65 -1.64 2.92
C GLN A 326 -35.04 -1.01 2.72
N GLU A 327 -35.48 -0.12 3.63
CA GLU A 327 -36.77 0.57 3.51
C GLU A 327 -36.77 1.57 2.33
N MET A 328 -35.65 2.24 2.06
CA MET A 328 -35.56 3.28 1.02
C MET A 328 -35.36 2.70 -0.38
N TYR A 329 -34.55 1.65 -0.50
CA TYR A 329 -34.09 1.13 -1.80
C TYR A 329 -34.59 -0.28 -2.10
N GLY A 330 -35.12 -1.01 -1.13
CA GLY A 330 -35.60 -2.39 -1.29
C GLY A 330 -34.47 -3.43 -1.37
N GLU A 331 -33.24 -3.03 -1.11
CA GLU A 331 -32.02 -3.84 -1.21
C GLU A 331 -31.23 -3.80 0.11
N GLU A 332 -30.38 -4.80 0.35
CA GLU A 332 -29.45 -4.81 1.46
C GLU A 332 -28.23 -3.97 1.14
N ILE A 333 -27.83 -3.08 2.06
CA ILE A 333 -26.56 -2.34 1.93
C ILE A 333 -25.37 -3.30 2.05
N LYS A 334 -24.39 -3.15 1.17
CA LYS A 334 -23.15 -3.92 1.20
C LYS A 334 -22.26 -3.48 2.36
N ILE A 335 -21.51 -4.41 2.92
CA ILE A 335 -20.56 -4.11 4.01
C ILE A 335 -19.16 -4.01 3.45
N GLU A 336 -18.49 -2.92 3.74
CA GLU A 336 -17.09 -2.70 3.39
C GLU A 336 -16.19 -2.81 4.64
N TYR A 337 -15.04 -3.44 4.44
CA TYR A 337 -13.93 -3.52 5.40
C TYR A 337 -12.76 -2.73 4.80
N GLY A 338 -12.59 -1.48 5.22
CA GLY A 338 -11.61 -0.55 4.66
C GLY A 338 -10.18 -1.05 4.78
N GLN A 339 -9.45 -1.03 3.67
CA GLN A 339 -8.05 -1.48 3.60
C GLN A 339 -7.04 -0.31 3.70
N GLY A 340 -7.53 0.89 3.93
CA GLY A 340 -6.76 2.12 4.20
C GLY A 340 -6.95 2.60 5.64
N GLY A 341 -6.10 3.51 6.09
CA GLY A 341 -6.36 4.29 7.29
C GLY A 341 -7.47 5.30 7.05
N CYS A 342 -8.26 5.57 8.08
CA CYS A 342 -9.26 6.62 8.03
C CYS A 342 -9.44 7.26 9.42
N GLU A 343 -10.01 8.43 9.44
CA GLU A 343 -10.19 9.24 10.66
C GLU A 343 -10.99 8.55 11.77
N PRO A 344 -12.04 7.74 11.50
CA PRO A 344 -12.70 6.97 12.54
C PRO A 344 -11.75 6.14 13.42
N GLY A 345 -10.66 5.60 12.87
CA GLY A 345 -9.66 4.90 13.67
C GLY A 345 -9.00 5.78 14.72
N ILE A 346 -8.63 7.01 14.35
CA ILE A 346 -8.06 8.01 15.27
C ILE A 346 -9.07 8.45 16.30
N ILE A 347 -10.32 8.70 15.86
CA ILE A 347 -11.39 9.21 16.73
C ILE A 347 -11.77 8.16 17.78
N ILE A 348 -11.95 6.91 17.37
CA ILE A 348 -12.32 5.81 18.27
C ILE A 348 -11.19 5.46 19.25
N ASP A 349 -9.91 5.58 18.84
CA ASP A 349 -8.78 5.44 19.77
C ASP A 349 -8.87 6.44 20.93
N LYS A 350 -9.38 7.66 20.70
CA LYS A 350 -9.57 8.70 21.71
C LYS A 350 -10.93 8.64 22.40
N LEU A 351 -11.95 8.14 21.74
CA LEU A 351 -13.34 8.01 22.21
C LEU A 351 -13.82 6.56 22.02
N PRO A 352 -13.39 5.60 22.85
CA PRO A 352 -13.65 4.16 22.66
C PRO A 352 -15.16 3.78 22.64
N ASP A 353 -16.02 4.62 23.21
CA ASP A 353 -17.48 4.40 23.24
C ASP A 353 -18.19 4.88 21.96
N MET A 354 -17.45 5.45 20.99
CA MET A 354 -18.02 5.91 19.74
C MET A 354 -18.53 4.74 18.91
N ASP A 355 -19.81 4.78 18.53
CA ASP A 355 -20.38 3.89 17.53
C ASP A 355 -20.33 4.58 16.17
N ALA A 356 -19.71 3.94 15.18
CA ALA A 356 -19.39 4.57 13.92
C ALA A 356 -19.77 3.71 12.71
N LEU A 357 -20.13 4.41 11.63
CA LEU A 357 -20.23 3.85 10.29
C LEU A 357 -19.71 4.86 9.26
N GLY A 358 -19.28 4.37 8.12
CA GLY A 358 -18.86 5.18 6.98
C GLY A 358 -19.86 5.08 5.84
N LEU A 359 -20.19 6.22 5.26
CA LEU A 359 -21.02 6.34 4.06
C LEU A 359 -20.39 7.38 3.14
N ALA A 360 -20.38 7.11 1.84
CA ALA A 360 -19.91 8.08 0.86
C ALA A 360 -20.76 7.97 -0.42
N PRO A 361 -20.85 9.03 -1.20
CA PRO A 361 -21.43 8.94 -2.53
C PRO A 361 -20.48 8.20 -3.47
N THR A 362 -21.03 7.66 -4.55
CA THR A 362 -20.21 6.94 -5.53
C THR A 362 -19.26 7.89 -6.26
N SER A 363 -17.98 7.66 -6.11
CA SER A 363 -16.89 8.31 -6.85
C SER A 363 -15.94 7.27 -7.44
N ARG A 364 -15.18 7.67 -8.45
CA ARG A 364 -14.15 6.81 -9.07
C ARG A 364 -12.95 7.65 -9.45
N GLY A 365 -11.77 7.03 -9.34
CA GLY A 365 -10.52 7.65 -9.75
C GLY A 365 -10.03 8.75 -8.84
N ALA A 366 -10.41 8.72 -7.55
CA ALA A 366 -9.86 9.60 -6.50
C ALA A 366 -8.33 9.70 -6.60
N HIS A 367 -7.76 10.83 -6.21
CA HIS A 367 -6.32 11.17 -6.27
C HIS A 367 -5.72 11.21 -7.69
N THR A 368 -6.55 11.20 -8.73
CA THR A 368 -6.09 11.30 -10.12
C THR A 368 -6.85 12.37 -10.92
N THR A 369 -6.30 12.76 -12.07
CA THR A 369 -6.99 13.64 -13.03
C THR A 369 -8.20 12.98 -13.72
N ARG A 370 -8.49 11.72 -13.41
CA ARG A 370 -9.64 10.96 -13.88
C ARG A 370 -10.75 10.84 -12.82
N GLU A 371 -10.62 11.56 -11.73
CA GLU A 371 -11.62 11.57 -10.67
C GLU A 371 -12.98 12.04 -11.17
N ARG A 372 -14.01 11.30 -10.79
CA ARG A 372 -15.42 11.53 -11.18
C ARG A 372 -16.34 11.30 -10.01
N PHE A 373 -17.35 12.12 -9.93
CA PHE A 373 -18.45 11.98 -8.97
C PHE A 373 -19.78 11.76 -9.71
N TYR A 374 -20.55 10.78 -9.27
CA TYR A 374 -21.81 10.39 -9.86
C TYR A 374 -22.97 10.97 -9.05
N ILE A 375 -23.88 11.72 -9.74
CA ILE A 375 -24.95 12.50 -9.11
C ILE A 375 -26.26 11.72 -9.09
N GLU A 376 -26.44 10.71 -9.96
CA GLU A 376 -27.67 9.90 -10.05
C GLU A 376 -27.51 8.51 -9.45
#